data_f0f3d79579ead2b434f4a7584fbe5b1a
#
_entry.id   f0f3d79579ead2b434f4a7584fbe5b1a
#
_cell.length_a   1.000
_cell.length_b   1.000
_cell.length_c   1.000
_cell.angle_alpha   90.00
_cell.angle_beta   90.00
_cell.angle_gamma   90.00
#
_symmetry.space_group_name_H-M   'P 1'
#
loop_
_entity.id
_entity.type
_entity.pdbx_description
1 polymer ?
#
loop_
_entity_poly.entity_id
_entity_poly.type
_entity_poly.pdbx_seq_one_letter_code
_entity_poly.pdbx_strand_id
1 'polypeptide(L)'
;MSSPLARSFVTLKEMLHDRNIDTSSLDAISNTELEIMNKVNPIFSIPVNDNLHIVYHMHQKFKLLELKKIIDPERKPIFIFKEKINTLNIKNLKQETGENGMEFFMLKDILINISKHQLVPKHEIMSEADVKSLIDMYQLKQRSMLPIISKTDPMARYLDVKSGDIVKVTRPSLSAGEAIVYRYCV
;
A
#
# COMPACT_ATOMS: atom_id res chain seq x y z
N MET A 1 -19.94 -15.53 -6.68
CA MET A 1 -19.31 -14.30 -6.12
C MET A 1 -17.89 -14.64 -5.73
N SER A 2 -16.90 -13.86 -6.15
CA SER A 2 -15.50 -14.07 -5.76
C SER A 2 -15.34 -13.89 -4.25
N SER A 3 -14.51 -14.74 -3.61
CA SER A 3 -14.26 -14.67 -2.17
C SER A 3 -13.59 -13.34 -1.79
N PRO A 4 -13.75 -12.87 -0.54
CA PRO A 4 -13.05 -11.66 -0.08
C PRO A 4 -11.53 -11.74 -0.25
N LEU A 5 -10.95 -12.92 -0.10
CA LEU A 5 -9.53 -13.16 -0.31
C LEU A 5 -9.13 -12.95 -1.77
N ALA A 6 -9.88 -13.54 -2.72
CA ALA A 6 -9.63 -13.37 -4.14
C ALA A 6 -9.76 -11.90 -4.57
N ARG A 7 -10.77 -11.17 -4.06
CA ARG A 7 -10.94 -9.75 -4.35
C ARG A 7 -9.77 -8.92 -3.83
N SER A 8 -9.32 -9.18 -2.60
CA SER A 8 -8.17 -8.48 -2.04
C SER A 8 -6.89 -8.72 -2.83
N PHE A 9 -6.71 -9.93 -3.34
CA PHE A 9 -5.54 -10.28 -4.15
C PHE A 9 -5.52 -9.56 -5.49
N VAL A 10 -6.68 -9.43 -6.15
CA VAL A 10 -6.80 -8.63 -7.39
C VAL A 10 -6.45 -7.17 -7.12
N THR A 11 -7.00 -6.57 -6.07
CA THR A 11 -6.69 -5.18 -5.69
C THR A 11 -5.20 -4.99 -5.36
N LEU A 12 -4.57 -5.98 -4.72
CA LEU A 12 -3.13 -5.94 -4.45
C LEU A 12 -2.29 -5.97 -5.72
N LYS A 13 -2.63 -6.83 -6.67
CA LYS A 13 -1.95 -6.84 -7.97
C LYS A 13 -2.02 -5.48 -8.66
N GLU A 14 -3.22 -4.89 -8.69
CA GLU A 14 -3.42 -3.56 -9.27
C GLU A 14 -2.61 -2.50 -8.52
N MET A 15 -2.60 -2.54 -7.19
CA MET A 15 -1.82 -1.61 -6.35
C MET A 15 -0.31 -1.73 -6.63
N LEU A 16 0.22 -2.94 -6.73
CA LEU A 16 1.64 -3.17 -7.02
C LEU A 16 2.00 -2.74 -8.44
N HIS A 17 1.11 -2.99 -9.40
CA HIS A 17 1.26 -2.52 -10.77
C HIS A 17 1.30 -0.97 -10.83
N ASP A 18 0.40 -0.29 -10.12
CA ASP A 18 0.35 1.19 -10.04
C ASP A 18 1.61 1.78 -9.37
N ARG A 19 2.29 0.98 -8.55
CA ARG A 19 3.60 1.31 -7.94
C ARG A 19 4.79 0.99 -8.84
N ASN A 20 4.58 0.52 -10.08
CA ASN A 20 5.61 0.04 -11.00
C ASN A 20 6.43 -1.14 -10.46
N ILE A 21 5.81 -2.02 -9.67
CA ILE A 21 6.41 -3.26 -9.18
C ILE A 21 6.01 -4.41 -10.10
N ASP A 22 6.97 -5.22 -10.51
CA ASP A 22 6.69 -6.41 -11.31
C ASP A 22 5.83 -7.40 -10.53
N THR A 23 4.71 -7.80 -11.13
CA THR A 23 3.71 -8.70 -10.56
C THR A 23 3.60 -10.03 -11.33
N SER A 24 4.51 -10.31 -12.25
CA SER A 24 4.46 -11.51 -13.11
C SER A 24 4.37 -12.82 -12.31
N SER A 25 5.05 -12.89 -11.17
CA SER A 25 4.98 -14.03 -10.25
C SER A 25 3.59 -14.26 -9.66
N LEU A 26 2.81 -13.18 -9.47
CA LEU A 26 1.46 -13.25 -8.92
C LEU A 26 0.43 -13.68 -9.97
N ASP A 27 0.72 -13.52 -11.26
CA ASP A 27 -0.19 -13.90 -12.34
C ASP A 27 -0.31 -15.43 -12.49
N ALA A 28 0.72 -16.15 -12.05
CA ALA A 28 0.71 -17.60 -12.02
C ALA A 28 -0.23 -18.18 -10.93
N ILE A 29 -0.61 -17.39 -9.91
CA ILE A 29 -1.40 -17.86 -8.78
C ILE A 29 -2.89 -17.69 -9.08
N SER A 30 -3.61 -18.81 -9.09
CA SER A 30 -5.07 -18.83 -9.30
C SER A 30 -5.83 -18.51 -8.00
N ASN A 31 -7.07 -18.02 -8.14
CA ASN A 31 -7.94 -17.79 -6.98
C ASN A 31 -8.24 -19.07 -6.19
N THR A 32 -8.26 -20.22 -6.85
CA THR A 32 -8.47 -21.54 -6.22
C THR A 32 -7.27 -21.93 -5.36
N GLU A 33 -6.06 -21.69 -5.82
CA GLU A 33 -4.84 -21.94 -5.05
C GLU A 33 -4.78 -21.09 -3.79
N LEU A 34 -5.15 -19.81 -3.88
CA LEU A 34 -5.24 -18.93 -2.71
C LEU A 34 -6.22 -19.44 -1.65
N GLU A 35 -7.37 -19.96 -2.09
CA GLU A 35 -8.34 -20.55 -1.17
C GLU A 35 -7.84 -21.84 -0.54
N ILE A 36 -7.11 -22.65 -1.29
CA ILE A 36 -6.47 -23.87 -0.77
C ILE A 36 -5.39 -23.50 0.26
N MET A 37 -4.51 -22.54 -0.05
CA MET A 37 -3.50 -22.03 0.88
C MET A 37 -4.14 -21.56 2.19
N ASN A 38 -5.21 -20.77 2.11
CA ASN A 38 -5.92 -20.26 3.29
C ASN A 38 -6.61 -21.38 4.10
N LYS A 39 -7.08 -22.45 3.45
CA LYS A 39 -7.67 -23.61 4.14
C LYS A 39 -6.62 -24.47 4.84
N VAL A 40 -5.46 -24.64 4.23
CA VAL A 40 -4.34 -25.42 4.78
C VAL A 40 -3.69 -24.67 5.94
N ASN A 41 -3.38 -23.38 5.73
CA ASN A 41 -2.81 -22.52 6.75
C ASN A 41 -3.40 -21.11 6.65
N PRO A 42 -4.08 -20.60 7.69
CA PRO A 42 -4.64 -19.26 7.70
C PRO A 42 -3.58 -18.14 7.77
N ILE A 43 -2.31 -18.50 7.92
CA ILE A 43 -1.17 -17.57 7.84
C ILE A 43 -0.24 -18.09 6.76
N PHE A 44 -0.10 -17.37 5.65
CA PHE A 44 0.74 -17.76 4.52
C PHE A 44 1.40 -16.55 3.87
N SER A 45 2.52 -16.78 3.22
CA SER A 45 3.24 -15.75 2.45
C SER A 45 3.26 -16.08 0.96
N ILE A 46 3.23 -15.03 0.16
CA ILE A 46 3.32 -15.10 -1.30
C ILE A 46 4.50 -14.22 -1.70
N PRO A 47 5.56 -14.76 -2.29
CA PRO A 47 6.66 -13.97 -2.81
C PRO A 47 6.18 -13.19 -4.04
N VAL A 48 6.52 -11.90 -4.11
CA VAL A 48 6.25 -11.06 -5.28
C VAL A 48 7.48 -10.97 -6.15
N ASN A 49 8.61 -10.61 -5.55
CA ASN A 49 9.93 -10.54 -6.16
C ASN A 49 11.01 -10.75 -5.08
N ASP A 50 12.29 -10.57 -5.46
CA ASP A 50 13.42 -10.76 -4.53
C ASP A 50 13.37 -9.81 -3.32
N ASN A 51 12.70 -8.67 -3.43
CA ASN A 51 12.67 -7.62 -2.40
C ASN A 51 11.34 -7.52 -1.65
N LEU A 52 10.28 -8.19 -2.11
CA LEU A 52 8.93 -7.99 -1.61
C LEU A 52 8.18 -9.31 -1.45
N HIS A 53 7.45 -9.46 -0.36
CA HIS A 53 6.50 -10.56 -0.17
C HIS A 53 5.22 -10.09 0.52
N ILE A 54 4.11 -10.76 0.22
CA ILE A 54 2.81 -10.50 0.80
C ILE A 54 2.55 -11.54 1.88
N VAL A 55 2.17 -11.13 3.08
CA VAL A 55 1.85 -12.01 4.19
C VAL A 55 0.38 -11.86 4.57
N TYR A 56 -0.40 -12.88 4.32
CA TYR A 56 -1.80 -12.95 4.74
C TYR A 56 -1.91 -13.55 6.13
N HIS A 57 -2.61 -12.86 7.02
CA HIS A 57 -2.97 -13.33 8.35
C HIS A 57 -4.49 -13.36 8.49
N MET A 58 -5.09 -14.51 8.17
CA MET A 58 -6.54 -14.70 8.16
C MET A 58 -7.09 -15.22 9.50
N HIS A 59 -6.22 -15.43 10.48
CA HIS A 59 -6.63 -15.86 11.82
C HIS A 59 -7.29 -14.72 12.59
N GLN A 60 -8.29 -15.03 13.44
CA GLN A 60 -8.96 -14.03 14.29
C GLN A 60 -8.04 -13.50 15.40
N LYS A 61 -7.17 -14.34 15.94
CA LYS A 61 -6.22 -13.95 16.99
C LYS A 61 -4.85 -13.70 16.39
N PHE A 62 -4.21 -12.60 16.79
CA PHE A 62 -2.85 -12.30 16.39
C PHE A 62 -1.86 -13.30 16.96
N LYS A 63 -1.05 -13.90 16.10
CA LYS A 63 -0.07 -14.94 16.45
C LYS A 63 1.33 -14.53 15.99
N LEU A 64 2.04 -13.80 16.83
CA LEU A 64 3.39 -13.29 16.53
C LEU A 64 4.39 -14.40 16.20
N LEU A 65 4.39 -15.50 16.95
CA LEU A 65 5.34 -16.60 16.76
C LEU A 65 5.15 -17.32 15.41
N GLU A 66 3.92 -17.42 14.91
CA GLU A 66 3.66 -18.02 13.61
C GLU A 66 4.07 -17.06 12.47
N LEU A 67 3.81 -15.77 12.64
CA LEU A 67 4.24 -14.76 11.67
C LEU A 67 5.77 -14.71 11.52
N LYS A 68 6.51 -14.78 12.62
CA LYS A 68 7.99 -14.80 12.60
C LYS A 68 8.57 -15.95 11.76
N LYS A 69 7.92 -17.10 11.73
CA LYS A 69 8.38 -18.25 10.94
C LYS A 69 8.19 -18.08 9.43
N ILE A 70 7.27 -17.19 9.04
CA ILE A 70 6.86 -17.00 7.64
C ILE A 70 7.50 -15.75 7.03
N ILE A 71 7.93 -14.82 7.88
CA ILE A 71 8.58 -13.57 7.42
C ILE A 71 9.99 -13.90 6.97
N ASP A 72 10.28 -13.54 5.72
CA ASP A 72 11.61 -13.55 5.18
C ASP A 72 12.33 -12.25 5.59
N PRO A 73 13.45 -12.31 6.33
CA PRO A 73 14.13 -11.12 6.82
C PRO A 73 14.77 -10.28 5.71
N GLU A 74 15.01 -10.88 4.54
CA GLU A 74 15.63 -10.18 3.40
C GLU A 74 14.61 -9.40 2.56
N ARG A 75 13.30 -9.71 2.70
CA ARG A 75 12.24 -9.15 1.89
C ARG A 75 11.34 -8.21 2.69
N LYS A 76 10.93 -7.11 2.08
CA LYS A 76 9.95 -6.17 2.65
C LYS A 76 8.57 -6.85 2.73
N PRO A 77 7.96 -7.01 3.92
CA PRO A 77 6.64 -7.62 4.04
C PRO A 77 5.51 -6.60 3.86
N ILE A 78 4.50 -6.98 3.07
CA ILE A 78 3.18 -6.33 3.06
C ILE A 78 2.22 -7.24 3.83
N PHE A 79 1.82 -6.81 5.01
CA PHE A 79 0.90 -7.58 5.86
C PHE A 79 -0.55 -7.26 5.56
N ILE A 80 -1.35 -8.31 5.42
CA ILE A 80 -2.80 -8.23 5.26
C ILE A 80 -3.46 -8.98 6.39
N PHE A 81 -4.21 -8.26 7.21
CA PHE A 81 -4.86 -8.80 8.38
C PHE A 81 -6.37 -8.83 8.20
N LYS A 82 -6.99 -9.94 8.59
CA LYS A 82 -8.44 -10.06 8.61
C LYS A 82 -9.06 -9.11 9.64
N GLU A 83 -8.48 -9.04 10.81
CA GLU A 83 -8.97 -8.25 11.96
C GLU A 83 -8.05 -7.07 12.25
N LYS A 84 -8.58 -6.07 12.93
CA LYS A 84 -7.81 -4.90 13.37
C LYS A 84 -6.73 -5.31 14.37
N ILE A 85 -5.50 -4.94 14.06
CA ILE A 85 -4.37 -5.19 14.96
C ILE A 85 -4.21 -4.04 15.94
N ASN A 86 -3.84 -4.39 17.18
CA ASN A 86 -3.47 -3.42 18.18
C ASN A 86 -2.11 -2.78 17.82
N THR A 87 -1.98 -1.48 18.10
CA THR A 87 -0.73 -0.72 17.89
C THR A 87 0.47 -1.34 18.61
N LEU A 88 0.26 -1.98 19.76
CA LEU A 88 1.30 -2.70 20.48
C LEU A 88 1.85 -3.88 19.67
N ASN A 89 0.97 -4.65 19.03
CA ASN A 89 1.36 -5.78 18.19
C ASN A 89 2.14 -5.33 16.95
N ILE A 90 1.77 -4.18 16.38
CA ILE A 90 2.51 -3.58 15.26
C ILE A 90 3.91 -3.15 15.71
N LYS A 91 4.04 -2.53 16.90
CA LYS A 91 5.34 -2.17 17.47
C LYS A 91 6.22 -3.40 17.71
N ASN A 92 5.66 -4.45 18.30
CA ASN A 92 6.36 -5.70 18.52
C ASN A 92 6.86 -6.33 17.21
N LEU A 93 6.02 -6.34 16.15
CA LEU A 93 6.43 -6.80 14.82
C LEU A 93 7.61 -5.98 14.28
N LYS A 94 7.53 -4.65 14.34
CA LYS A 94 8.61 -3.76 13.87
C LYS A 94 9.92 -3.98 14.61
N GLN A 95 9.87 -4.16 15.92
CA GLN A 95 11.07 -4.41 16.74
C GLN A 95 11.75 -5.74 16.40
N GLU A 96 10.96 -6.75 16.05
CA GLU A 96 11.44 -8.11 15.80
C GLU A 96 11.97 -8.34 14.39
N THR A 97 11.41 -7.64 13.41
CA THR A 97 11.74 -7.84 11.98
C THR A 97 12.56 -6.69 11.37
N GLY A 98 12.92 -5.69 12.22
CA GLY A 98 13.58 -4.48 11.76
C GLY A 98 12.58 -3.43 11.24
N GLU A 99 12.92 -2.14 11.35
CA GLU A 99 12.02 -1.03 10.99
C GLU A 99 11.83 -0.82 9.48
N ASN A 100 12.45 -1.64 8.64
CA ASN A 100 12.56 -1.41 7.21
C ASN A 100 11.23 -1.62 6.46
N GLY A 101 10.44 -0.55 6.40
CA GLY A 101 9.47 -0.36 5.32
C GLY A 101 8.24 -1.27 5.33
N MET A 102 7.89 -1.89 6.46
CA MET A 102 6.70 -2.75 6.55
C MET A 102 5.42 -1.99 6.29
N GLU A 103 4.54 -2.58 5.52
CA GLU A 103 3.21 -2.08 5.28
C GLU A 103 2.17 -2.99 5.93
N PHE A 104 1.09 -2.37 6.42
CA PHE A 104 0.02 -3.06 7.11
C PHE A 104 -1.32 -2.65 6.52
N PHE A 105 -2.06 -3.60 5.97
CA PHE A 105 -3.42 -3.38 5.47
C PHE A 105 -4.40 -4.27 6.21
N MET A 106 -5.62 -3.79 6.39
CA MET A 106 -6.73 -4.66 6.76
C MET A 106 -7.35 -5.23 5.48
N LEU A 107 -7.80 -6.47 5.54
CA LEU A 107 -8.45 -7.12 4.40
C LEU A 107 -9.57 -6.27 3.83
N LYS A 108 -10.38 -5.62 4.67
CA LYS A 108 -11.48 -4.75 4.27
C LYS A 108 -11.03 -3.52 3.48
N ASP A 109 -9.82 -2.99 3.75
CA ASP A 109 -9.31 -1.77 3.11
C ASP A 109 -8.88 -2.03 1.66
N ILE A 110 -8.61 -3.30 1.31
CA ILE A 110 -8.16 -3.74 -0.02
C ILE A 110 -9.18 -4.63 -0.75
N LEU A 111 -10.42 -4.70 -0.28
CA LEU A 111 -11.48 -5.42 -1.01
C LEU A 111 -11.91 -4.71 -2.29
N ILE A 112 -11.67 -3.42 -2.37
CA ILE A 112 -12.02 -2.55 -3.49
C ILE A 112 -10.82 -1.66 -3.79
N ASN A 113 -10.48 -1.53 -5.05
CA ASN A 113 -9.45 -0.60 -5.47
C ASN A 113 -9.97 0.84 -5.36
N ILE A 114 -9.44 1.58 -4.40
CA ILE A 114 -9.84 2.97 -4.13
C ILE A 114 -9.40 3.93 -5.25
N SER A 115 -8.32 3.63 -5.97
CA SER A 115 -7.82 4.48 -7.06
C SER A 115 -8.78 4.53 -8.25
N LYS A 116 -9.60 3.48 -8.43
CA LYS A 116 -10.60 3.37 -9.51
C LYS A 116 -11.97 3.94 -9.15
N HIS A 117 -12.13 4.43 -7.91
CA HIS A 117 -13.41 4.97 -7.49
C HIS A 117 -13.64 6.36 -8.11
N GLN A 118 -14.82 6.58 -8.69
CA GLN A 118 -15.16 7.79 -9.45
C GLN A 118 -14.95 9.11 -8.68
N LEU A 119 -15.13 9.11 -7.35
CA LEU A 119 -14.93 10.30 -6.51
C LEU A 119 -13.49 10.49 -6.03
N VAL A 120 -12.61 9.51 -6.26
CA VAL A 120 -11.21 9.62 -5.87
C VAL A 120 -10.42 10.22 -7.03
N PRO A 121 -9.82 11.39 -6.84
CA PRO A 121 -9.01 12.02 -7.89
C PRO A 121 -7.73 11.21 -8.14
N LYS A 122 -7.14 11.41 -9.32
CA LYS A 122 -5.86 10.79 -9.66
C LYS A 122 -4.75 11.35 -8.76
N HIS A 123 -4.01 10.46 -8.11
CA HIS A 123 -2.85 10.80 -7.29
C HIS A 123 -1.59 10.23 -7.94
N GLU A 124 -0.54 11.02 -8.01
CA GLU A 124 0.75 10.64 -8.59
C GLU A 124 1.89 11.17 -7.71
N ILE A 125 2.89 10.34 -7.41
CA ILE A 125 4.09 10.78 -6.71
C ILE A 125 4.95 11.54 -7.72
N MET A 126 5.40 12.72 -7.35
CA MET A 126 6.25 13.54 -8.23
C MET A 126 7.70 13.08 -8.19
N SER A 127 8.36 13.13 -9.34
CA SER A 127 9.80 12.92 -9.40
C SER A 127 10.56 14.10 -8.75
N GLU A 128 11.78 13.88 -8.27
CA GLU A 128 12.61 14.96 -7.70
C GLU A 128 12.90 16.09 -8.70
N ALA A 129 12.96 15.78 -9.99
CA ALA A 129 13.14 16.77 -11.05
C ALA A 129 11.90 17.67 -11.17
N ASP A 130 10.69 17.07 -11.17
CA ASP A 130 9.43 17.82 -11.23
C ASP A 130 9.20 18.64 -9.96
N VAL A 131 9.61 18.10 -8.81
CA VAL A 131 9.54 18.81 -7.52
C VAL A 131 10.40 20.06 -7.52
N LYS A 132 11.62 20.02 -8.08
CA LYS A 132 12.48 21.20 -8.22
C LYS A 132 11.80 22.26 -9.11
N SER A 133 11.30 21.85 -10.27
CA SER A 133 10.59 22.75 -11.19
C SER A 133 9.35 23.36 -10.53
N LEU A 134 8.62 22.60 -9.71
CA LEU A 134 7.47 23.09 -8.96
C LEU A 134 7.88 24.17 -7.93
N ILE A 135 8.93 23.90 -7.16
CA ILE A 135 9.45 24.84 -6.14
C ILE A 135 9.85 26.14 -6.80
N ASP A 136 10.56 26.11 -7.92
CA ASP A 136 10.98 27.28 -8.66
C ASP A 136 9.77 28.04 -9.23
N MET A 137 8.80 27.34 -9.83
CA MET A 137 7.60 27.93 -10.41
C MET A 137 6.75 28.68 -9.36
N TYR A 138 6.57 28.09 -8.19
CA TYR A 138 5.78 28.68 -7.10
C TYR A 138 6.62 29.51 -6.11
N GLN A 139 7.92 29.66 -6.35
CA GLN A 139 8.88 30.37 -5.49
C GLN A 139 8.78 29.94 -4.01
N LEU A 140 8.64 28.64 -3.80
CA LEU A 140 8.51 28.07 -2.45
C LEU A 140 9.86 28.05 -1.75
N LYS A 141 9.90 28.56 -0.50
CA LYS A 141 11.12 28.48 0.33
C LYS A 141 11.40 27.06 0.81
N GLN A 142 10.35 26.26 1.03
CA GLN A 142 10.45 24.87 1.49
C GLN A 142 9.21 24.07 1.08
N ARG A 143 9.36 22.75 0.93
CA ARG A 143 8.28 21.82 0.53
C ARG A 143 7.08 21.85 1.49
N SER A 144 7.33 22.07 2.78
CA SER A 144 6.31 22.12 3.84
C SER A 144 5.32 23.30 3.73
N MET A 145 5.55 24.26 2.82
CA MET A 145 4.57 25.33 2.53
C MET A 145 3.39 24.82 1.70
N LEU A 146 3.50 23.66 1.08
CA LEU A 146 2.39 23.02 0.38
C LEU A 146 1.34 22.47 1.35
N PRO A 147 0.06 22.39 0.93
CA PRO A 147 -0.95 21.66 1.68
C PRO A 147 -0.49 20.25 2.02
N ILE A 148 -0.78 19.79 3.22
CA ILE A 148 -0.31 18.49 3.71
C ILE A 148 -1.24 17.34 3.29
N ILE A 149 -0.64 16.15 3.15
CA ILE A 149 -1.32 14.86 3.12
C ILE A 149 -0.71 13.97 4.20
N SER A 150 -1.55 13.27 4.95
CA SER A 150 -1.05 12.35 5.98
C SER A 150 -0.56 11.05 5.34
N LYS A 151 0.54 10.49 5.85
CA LYS A 151 1.00 9.14 5.52
C LYS A 151 -0.04 8.06 5.80
N THR A 152 -1.02 8.34 6.68
CA THR A 152 -2.13 7.43 6.99
C THR A 152 -3.30 7.54 6.02
N ASP A 153 -3.29 8.52 5.11
CA ASP A 153 -4.30 8.68 4.08
C ASP A 153 -4.39 7.40 3.22
N PRO A 154 -5.60 6.92 2.89
CA PRO A 154 -5.76 5.71 2.07
C PRO A 154 -5.01 5.75 0.74
N MET A 155 -5.02 6.88 0.03
CA MET A 155 -4.30 7.01 -1.24
C MET A 155 -2.79 7.14 -1.05
N ALA A 156 -2.33 7.82 0.01
CA ALA A 156 -0.91 7.86 0.36
C ALA A 156 -0.38 6.46 0.68
N ARG A 157 -1.15 5.66 1.42
CA ARG A 157 -0.82 4.26 1.72
C ARG A 157 -0.87 3.38 0.46
N TYR A 158 -1.87 3.59 -0.40
CA TYR A 158 -2.02 2.85 -1.65
C TYR A 158 -0.79 3.03 -2.56
N LEU A 159 -0.22 4.23 -2.63
CA LEU A 159 0.94 4.56 -3.45
C LEU A 159 2.29 4.36 -2.73
N ASP A 160 2.33 3.96 -1.45
CA ASP A 160 3.53 3.91 -0.59
C ASP A 160 4.25 5.28 -0.50
N VAL A 161 3.47 6.36 -0.39
CA VAL A 161 4.02 7.72 -0.26
C VAL A 161 4.82 7.83 1.04
N LYS A 162 6.03 8.36 0.95
CA LYS A 162 6.92 8.54 2.09
C LYS A 162 6.86 9.97 2.61
N SER A 163 7.20 10.13 3.88
CA SER A 163 7.34 11.47 4.46
C SER A 163 8.39 12.25 3.68
N GLY A 164 8.03 13.45 3.23
CA GLY A 164 8.88 14.29 2.37
C GLY A 164 8.50 14.28 0.90
N ASP A 165 7.73 13.29 0.44
CA ASP A 165 7.28 13.24 -0.95
C ASP A 165 6.22 14.30 -1.23
N ILE A 166 6.15 14.72 -2.50
CA ILE A 166 5.07 15.57 -3.01
C ILE A 166 4.17 14.74 -3.91
N VAL A 167 2.88 14.81 -3.62
CA VAL A 167 1.82 14.12 -4.37
C VAL A 167 1.06 15.14 -5.21
N LYS A 168 1.01 14.91 -6.51
CA LYS A 168 0.17 15.61 -7.46
C LYS A 168 -1.22 15.00 -7.47
N VAL A 169 -2.24 15.81 -7.24
CA VAL A 169 -3.65 15.39 -7.23
C VAL A 169 -4.38 16.10 -8.37
N THR A 170 -4.85 15.35 -9.35
CA THR A 170 -5.60 15.86 -10.50
C THR A 170 -7.08 15.55 -10.32
N ARG A 171 -7.91 16.57 -10.23
CA ARG A 171 -9.35 16.43 -10.06
C ARG A 171 -10.12 17.15 -11.16
N PRO A 172 -11.29 16.65 -11.58
CA PRO A 172 -12.15 17.39 -12.50
C PRO A 172 -12.62 18.70 -11.86
N SER A 173 -12.70 19.76 -12.65
CA SER A 173 -13.18 21.09 -12.26
C SER A 173 -14.22 21.59 -13.24
N LEU A 174 -15.34 22.07 -12.75
CA LEU A 174 -16.43 22.60 -13.59
C LEU A 174 -16.04 23.86 -14.34
N SER A 175 -15.11 24.66 -13.79
CA SER A 175 -14.69 25.93 -14.38
C SER A 175 -13.43 25.84 -15.24
N ALA A 176 -12.50 24.91 -14.90
CA ALA A 176 -11.19 24.82 -15.54
C ALA A 176 -10.97 23.49 -16.29
N GLY A 177 -11.99 22.60 -16.35
CA GLY A 177 -11.85 21.24 -16.85
C GLY A 177 -11.09 20.35 -15.86
N GLU A 178 -9.84 20.66 -15.58
CA GLU A 178 -9.01 19.99 -14.58
C GLU A 178 -8.39 20.98 -13.60
N ALA A 179 -8.30 20.59 -12.33
CA ALA A 179 -7.58 21.34 -11.29
C ALA A 179 -6.49 20.44 -10.71
N ILE A 180 -5.27 20.96 -10.66
CA ILE A 180 -4.11 20.28 -10.11
C ILE A 180 -3.79 20.89 -8.75
N VAL A 181 -3.63 20.01 -7.74
CA VAL A 181 -3.23 20.41 -6.39
C VAL A 181 -2.02 19.56 -5.99
N TYR A 182 -1.05 20.21 -5.35
CA TYR A 182 0.14 19.52 -4.83
C TYR A 182 0.04 19.41 -3.31
N ARG A 183 0.42 18.26 -2.78
CA ARG A 183 0.37 17.97 -1.34
C ARG A 183 1.71 17.42 -0.87
N TYR A 184 2.18 17.93 0.26
CA TYR A 184 3.38 17.47 0.93
C TYR A 184 3.04 16.37 1.96
N CYS A 185 3.72 15.24 1.92
CA CYS A 185 3.46 14.12 2.82
C CYS A 185 4.19 14.29 4.16
N VAL A 186 3.42 14.12 5.25
CA VAL A 186 3.89 14.17 6.64
C VAL A 186 3.59 12.89 7.41
#